data_d40cb5192406b3ddcf0da5a881028c77
#
_entry.id   d40cb5192406b3ddcf0da5a881028c77
#
_cell.length_a   1.000
_cell.length_b   1.000
_cell.length_c   1.000
_cell.angle_alpha   90.00
_cell.angle_beta   90.00
_cell.angle_gamma   90.00
#
_symmetry.space_group_name_H-M   'P 1'
#
loop_
_entity.id
_entity.type
_entity.pdbx_description
1 polymer ?
#
loop_
_entity_poly.entity_id
_entity_poly.type
_entity_poly.pdbx_seq_one_letter_code
_entity_poly.pdbx_strand_id
1 'polypeptide(L)'
;MNYQCDVDKEHIIFPYSTITCKMAFTYRTRSKYDGFDVKIKELAAFGVYTLLLPYWKKKRVWLVFEKFCSMAQDNGYYFFKYCMEQLPKEKNQHIYYILDTDSADYDKMKQYGKHVIPFMSFRHILYSLVANLYIASDSKKHLYTWRAKPNVISNRISKHNILFLQHGVTA
;
A
#
# COMPACT_ATOMS: atom_id res chain seq x y z
N MET A 1 13.58 -9.81 -17.58
CA MET A 1 12.98 -11.15 -17.55
C MET A 1 12.17 -11.28 -16.26
N ASN A 2 10.94 -11.74 -16.38
CA ASN A 2 10.10 -12.03 -15.22
C ASN A 2 10.41 -13.48 -14.83
N TYR A 3 11.09 -13.68 -13.70
CA TYR A 3 11.47 -15.02 -13.25
C TYR A 3 10.35 -15.76 -12.51
N GLN A 4 9.15 -15.18 -12.48
CA GLN A 4 7.99 -15.85 -11.94
C GLN A 4 7.49 -16.90 -12.91
N CYS A 5 7.33 -18.12 -12.41
CA CYS A 5 6.76 -19.24 -13.15
C CYS A 5 5.45 -19.67 -12.49
N ASP A 6 4.46 -19.97 -13.31
CA ASP A 6 3.24 -20.63 -12.86
C ASP A 6 3.55 -22.12 -12.66
N VAL A 7 3.30 -22.63 -11.47
CA VAL A 7 3.43 -24.07 -11.17
C VAL A 7 2.15 -24.77 -11.60
N ASP A 8 1.02 -24.16 -11.26
CA ASP A 8 -0.32 -24.56 -11.65
C ASP A 8 -1.24 -23.32 -11.70
N LYS A 9 -2.56 -23.54 -11.81
CA LYS A 9 -3.54 -22.44 -11.85
C LYS A 9 -3.58 -21.60 -10.57
N GLU A 10 -3.23 -22.20 -9.44
CA GLU A 10 -3.36 -21.62 -8.11
C GLU A 10 -2.03 -21.19 -7.49
N HIS A 11 -0.90 -21.68 -8.01
CA HIS A 11 0.39 -21.48 -7.39
C HIS A 11 1.43 -20.89 -8.34
N ILE A 12 2.28 -20.07 -7.75
CA ILE A 12 3.43 -19.46 -8.42
C ILE A 12 4.71 -19.70 -7.62
N ILE A 13 5.80 -19.81 -8.36
CA ILE A 13 7.16 -19.88 -7.81
C ILE A 13 8.02 -18.77 -8.40
N PHE A 14 8.85 -18.15 -7.58
CA PHE A 14 9.82 -17.18 -8.06
C PHE A 14 11.09 -17.15 -7.21
N PRO A 15 12.26 -16.91 -7.83
CA PRO A 15 13.53 -16.75 -7.12
C PRO A 15 13.63 -15.35 -6.49
N TYR A 16 14.29 -15.29 -5.35
CA TYR A 16 14.68 -14.03 -4.71
C TYR A 16 16.06 -14.15 -4.09
N SER A 17 16.71 -13.02 -3.87
CA SER A 17 18.01 -12.98 -3.16
C SER A 17 17.77 -12.77 -1.67
N THR A 18 18.40 -13.60 -0.85
CA THR A 18 18.43 -13.41 0.60
C THR A 18 19.40 -12.28 0.99
N ILE A 19 19.33 -11.84 2.24
CA ILE A 19 20.26 -10.84 2.80
C ILE A 19 21.72 -11.30 2.68
N THR A 20 21.96 -12.61 2.73
CA THR A 20 23.30 -13.22 2.58
C THR A 20 23.69 -13.46 1.11
N CYS A 21 23.01 -12.81 0.17
CA CYS A 21 23.24 -12.95 -1.28
C CYS A 21 23.09 -14.38 -1.83
N LYS A 22 22.41 -15.26 -1.11
CA LYS A 22 22.07 -16.60 -1.60
C LYS A 22 20.74 -16.54 -2.36
N MET A 23 20.63 -17.37 -3.40
CA MET A 23 19.37 -17.55 -4.12
C MET A 23 18.44 -18.45 -3.31
N ALA A 24 17.21 -18.01 -3.15
CA ALA A 24 16.12 -18.78 -2.57
C ALA A 24 14.88 -18.72 -3.46
N PHE A 25 13.95 -19.65 -3.25
CA PHE A 25 12.69 -19.67 -4.00
C PHE A 25 11.54 -19.51 -3.04
N THR A 26 10.56 -18.70 -3.46
CA THR A 26 9.27 -18.61 -2.79
C THR A 26 8.24 -19.35 -3.62
N TYR A 27 7.53 -20.24 -2.98
CA TYR A 27 6.32 -20.89 -3.49
C TYR A 27 5.13 -20.34 -2.71
N ARG A 28 4.12 -19.86 -3.42
CA ARG A 28 2.91 -19.31 -2.77
C ARG A 28 1.67 -19.47 -3.65
N THR A 29 0.52 -19.41 -3.02
CA THR A 29 -0.76 -19.30 -3.72
C THR A 29 -0.83 -17.99 -4.50
N ARG A 30 -1.42 -18.05 -5.69
CA ARG A 30 -1.68 -16.90 -6.54
C ARG A 30 -2.68 -15.96 -5.83
N SER A 31 -2.33 -14.71 -5.75
CA SER A 31 -3.21 -13.66 -5.24
C SER A 31 -4.10 -13.10 -6.35
N LYS A 32 -5.26 -12.58 -5.99
CA LYS A 32 -6.11 -11.79 -6.88
C LYS A 32 -5.38 -10.58 -7.49
N TYR A 33 -4.24 -10.19 -6.92
CA TYR A 33 -3.42 -9.07 -7.37
C TYR A 33 -2.25 -9.47 -8.28
N ASP A 34 -2.11 -10.72 -8.66
CA ASP A 34 -1.09 -11.19 -9.60
C ASP A 34 -1.53 -11.08 -11.07
N GLY A 35 -2.75 -10.65 -11.32
CA GLY A 35 -3.36 -10.53 -12.64
C GLY A 35 -2.74 -9.44 -13.53
N PHE A 36 -3.00 -9.56 -14.82
CA PHE A 36 -2.53 -8.59 -15.83
C PHE A 36 -3.21 -7.22 -15.67
N ASP A 37 -4.45 -7.19 -15.18
CA ASP A 37 -5.21 -5.98 -14.88
C ASP A 37 -4.47 -5.06 -13.89
N VAL A 38 -3.78 -5.64 -12.91
CA VAL A 38 -2.99 -4.86 -11.95
C VAL A 38 -1.78 -4.22 -12.63
N LYS A 39 -1.14 -4.91 -13.59
CA LYS A 39 -0.03 -4.32 -14.36
C LYS A 39 -0.49 -3.12 -15.20
N ILE A 40 -1.69 -3.20 -15.77
CA ILE A 40 -2.28 -2.08 -16.51
C ILE A 40 -2.55 -0.91 -15.56
N LYS A 41 -3.13 -1.15 -14.39
CA LYS A 41 -3.35 -0.13 -13.36
C LYS A 41 -2.03 0.53 -12.92
N GLU A 42 -0.97 -0.25 -12.75
CA GLU A 42 0.37 0.25 -12.41
C GLU A 42 0.92 1.20 -13.49
N LEU A 43 0.87 0.76 -14.75
CA LEU A 43 1.36 1.56 -15.87
C LEU A 43 0.57 2.86 -16.01
N ALA A 44 -0.76 2.78 -15.95
CA ALA A 44 -1.64 3.94 -16.01
C ALA A 44 -1.40 4.91 -14.83
N ALA A 45 -1.28 4.40 -13.61
CA ALA A 45 -1.00 5.21 -12.43
C ALA A 45 0.36 5.91 -12.53
N PHE A 46 1.38 5.23 -13.03
CA PHE A 46 2.70 5.82 -13.25
C PHE A 46 2.66 6.90 -14.34
N GLY A 47 1.91 6.68 -15.42
CA GLY A 47 1.70 7.69 -16.47
C GLY A 47 1.02 8.94 -15.92
N VAL A 48 -0.11 8.80 -15.21
CA VAL A 48 -0.84 9.92 -14.58
C VAL A 48 0.04 10.63 -13.54
N TYR A 49 0.78 9.89 -12.72
CA TYR A 49 1.71 10.47 -11.77
C TYR A 49 2.75 11.36 -12.47
N THR A 50 3.37 10.85 -13.55
CA THR A 50 4.43 11.55 -14.27
C THR A 50 3.91 12.81 -14.97
N LEU A 51 2.77 12.70 -15.66
CA LEU A 51 2.14 13.82 -16.37
C LEU A 51 1.69 14.94 -15.43
N LEU A 52 1.19 14.58 -14.23
CA LEU A 52 0.68 15.54 -13.26
C LEU A 52 1.66 15.82 -12.12
N LEU A 53 2.94 15.54 -12.30
CA LEU A 53 3.97 15.72 -11.29
C LEU A 53 3.99 17.13 -10.65
N PRO A 54 3.88 18.25 -11.42
CA PRO A 54 3.85 19.60 -10.84
C PRO A 54 2.65 19.81 -9.91
N TYR A 55 1.49 19.24 -10.24
CA TYR A 55 0.30 19.30 -9.43
C TYR A 55 0.48 18.51 -8.13
N TRP A 56 1.00 17.27 -8.24
CA TRP A 56 1.20 16.39 -7.09
C TRP A 56 2.21 16.93 -6.08
N LYS A 57 3.27 17.59 -6.54
CA LYS A 57 4.28 18.21 -5.66
C LYS A 57 3.70 19.26 -4.70
N LYS A 58 2.56 19.86 -5.06
CA LYS A 58 1.87 20.86 -4.22
C LYS A 58 0.91 20.22 -3.20
N LYS A 59 0.59 18.94 -3.36
CA LYS A 59 -0.33 18.22 -2.47
C LYS A 59 0.43 17.52 -1.36
N ARG A 60 -0.10 17.60 -0.14
CA ARG A 60 0.44 16.89 1.03
C ARG A 60 -0.44 15.67 1.30
N VAL A 61 -0.20 14.59 0.58
CA VAL A 61 -0.95 13.34 0.72
C VAL A 61 -0.30 12.46 1.77
N TRP A 62 -1.08 12.03 2.74
CA TRP A 62 -0.68 11.07 3.77
C TRP A 62 -1.46 9.78 3.60
N LEU A 63 -0.75 8.66 3.63
CA LEU A 63 -1.35 7.33 3.56
C LEU A 63 -1.16 6.61 4.88
N VAL A 64 -2.28 6.24 5.48
CA VAL A 64 -2.33 5.45 6.71
C VAL A 64 -2.69 4.01 6.34
N PHE A 65 -2.02 3.05 6.93
CA PHE A 65 -2.28 1.63 6.71
C PHE A 65 -1.75 0.79 7.88
N GLU A 66 -2.24 -0.42 7.97
CA GLU A 66 -1.78 -1.44 8.91
C GLU A 66 -1.28 -2.67 8.16
N LYS A 67 -0.96 -3.72 8.88
CA LYS A 67 -0.35 -4.95 8.36
C LYS A 67 -1.12 -5.48 7.15
N PHE A 68 -0.44 -5.59 6.02
CA PHE A 68 -0.97 -6.04 4.72
C PHE A 68 -2.20 -5.25 4.20
N CYS A 69 -2.50 -4.09 4.77
CA CYS A 69 -3.74 -3.36 4.52
C CYS A 69 -5.01 -4.21 4.75
N SER A 70 -4.96 -5.17 5.67
CA SER A 70 -6.03 -6.15 5.89
C SER A 70 -6.89 -5.88 7.11
N MET A 71 -6.56 -4.87 7.92
CA MET A 71 -7.27 -4.53 9.14
C MET A 71 -7.28 -3.04 9.41
N ALA A 72 -8.17 -2.60 10.29
CA ALA A 72 -8.27 -1.25 10.81
C ALA A 72 -8.62 -1.30 12.31
N GLN A 73 -7.67 -1.74 13.13
CA GLN A 73 -7.87 -2.04 14.57
C GLN A 73 -6.72 -1.58 15.46
N ASP A 74 -5.62 -1.14 14.86
CA ASP A 74 -4.38 -0.81 15.53
C ASP A 74 -4.13 0.72 15.55
N ASN A 75 -2.95 1.14 15.97
CA ASN A 75 -2.56 2.55 16.10
C ASN A 75 -2.77 3.36 14.82
N GLY A 76 -2.63 2.75 13.64
CA GLY A 76 -2.93 3.37 12.36
C GLY A 76 -4.40 3.79 12.24
N TYR A 77 -5.31 2.90 12.61
CA TYR A 77 -6.74 3.21 12.64
C TYR A 77 -7.09 4.32 13.63
N TYR A 78 -6.59 4.25 14.86
CA TYR A 78 -6.88 5.27 15.86
C TYR A 78 -6.31 6.64 15.49
N PHE A 79 -5.11 6.67 14.93
CA PHE A 79 -4.55 7.90 14.36
C PHE A 79 -5.43 8.47 13.25
N PHE A 80 -5.83 7.64 12.29
CA PHE A 80 -6.70 8.07 11.19
C PHE A 80 -8.05 8.58 11.70
N LYS A 81 -8.68 7.83 12.62
CA LYS A 81 -9.94 8.21 13.26
C LYS A 81 -9.81 9.59 13.93
N TYR A 82 -8.77 9.79 14.74
CA TYR A 82 -8.49 11.08 15.37
C TYR A 82 -8.39 12.20 14.32
N CYS A 83 -7.65 11.99 13.23
CA CYS A 83 -7.52 12.97 12.18
C CYS A 83 -8.86 13.32 11.53
N MET A 84 -9.74 12.34 11.32
CA MET A 84 -11.05 12.57 10.70
C MET A 84 -12.03 13.28 11.63
N GLU A 85 -11.99 12.99 12.92
CA GLU A 85 -12.96 13.50 13.91
C GLU A 85 -12.53 14.82 14.56
N GLN A 86 -11.21 15.01 14.77
CA GLN A 86 -10.70 16.14 15.57
C GLN A 86 -10.04 17.24 14.74
N LEU A 87 -9.57 16.94 13.52
CA LEU A 87 -8.94 17.95 12.68
C LEU A 87 -9.96 18.70 11.83
N PRO A 88 -9.78 20.02 11.60
CA PRO A 88 -10.57 20.77 10.62
C PRO A 88 -10.50 20.10 9.23
N LYS A 89 -11.62 20.20 8.49
CA LYS A 89 -11.73 19.57 7.16
C LYS A 89 -10.63 19.98 6.19
N GLU A 90 -10.12 21.19 6.30
CA GLU A 90 -9.01 21.69 5.48
C GLU A 90 -7.70 20.95 5.76
N LYS A 91 -7.51 20.43 6.98
CA LYS A 91 -6.30 19.71 7.38
C LYS A 91 -6.37 18.21 7.08
N ASN A 92 -7.56 17.61 7.16
CA ASN A 92 -7.70 16.16 6.95
C ASN A 92 -7.99 15.75 5.50
N GLN A 93 -8.26 16.69 4.60
CA GLN A 93 -8.72 16.43 3.22
C GLN A 93 -7.78 15.56 2.37
N HIS A 94 -6.53 15.42 2.76
CA HIS A 94 -5.50 14.66 2.04
C HIS A 94 -4.92 13.50 2.85
N ILE A 95 -5.64 13.08 3.91
CA ILE A 95 -5.30 11.91 4.71
C ILE A 95 -6.20 10.76 4.26
N TYR A 96 -5.62 9.64 3.92
CA TYR A 96 -6.34 8.48 3.39
C TYR A 96 -5.90 7.21 4.09
N TYR A 97 -6.87 6.32 4.33
CA TYR A 97 -6.62 4.99 4.87
C TYR A 97 -6.68 3.95 3.75
N ILE A 98 -5.71 3.07 3.69
CA ILE A 98 -5.66 1.99 2.70
C ILE A 98 -6.16 0.71 3.36
N LEU A 99 -7.18 0.08 2.79
CA LEU A 99 -7.77 -1.14 3.32
C LEU A 99 -8.21 -2.08 2.20
N ASP A 100 -7.97 -3.38 2.37
CA ASP A 100 -8.47 -4.38 1.44
C ASP A 100 -10.00 -4.48 1.56
N THR A 101 -10.68 -4.61 0.45
CA THR A 101 -12.14 -4.77 0.39
C THR A 101 -12.62 -6.06 1.05
N ASP A 102 -11.76 -7.07 1.16
CA ASP A 102 -12.07 -8.34 1.81
C ASP A 102 -11.82 -8.30 3.34
N SER A 103 -11.34 -7.15 3.85
CA SER A 103 -11.16 -6.97 5.30
C SER A 103 -12.50 -6.99 6.03
N ALA A 104 -12.55 -7.68 7.16
CA ALA A 104 -13.69 -7.65 8.08
C ALA A 104 -14.01 -6.22 8.60
N ASP A 105 -13.02 -5.34 8.59
CA ASP A 105 -13.15 -3.95 9.01
C ASP A 105 -13.65 -3.01 7.90
N TYR A 106 -13.77 -3.50 6.66
CA TYR A 106 -14.07 -2.64 5.52
C TYR A 106 -15.40 -1.91 5.68
N ASP A 107 -16.43 -2.61 6.17
CA ASP A 107 -17.77 -2.03 6.33
C ASP A 107 -17.79 -0.90 7.37
N LYS A 108 -17.12 -1.05 8.51
CA LYS A 108 -17.01 0.04 9.48
C LYS A 108 -16.26 1.26 8.95
N MET A 109 -15.33 1.04 8.01
CA MET A 109 -14.54 2.12 7.43
C MET A 109 -15.26 2.90 6.34
N LYS A 110 -16.35 2.36 5.76
CA LYS A 110 -17.17 3.04 4.73
C LYS A 110 -17.70 4.40 5.19
N GLN A 111 -17.90 4.61 6.48
CA GLN A 111 -18.35 5.89 7.02
C GLN A 111 -17.43 7.08 6.67
N TYR A 112 -16.15 6.81 6.44
CA TYR A 112 -15.16 7.83 6.06
C TYR A 112 -15.15 8.12 4.54
N GLY A 113 -15.97 7.44 3.77
CA GLY A 113 -16.22 7.68 2.34
C GLY A 113 -14.95 7.73 1.49
N LYS A 114 -14.74 8.85 0.82
CA LYS A 114 -13.59 9.04 -0.10
C LYS A 114 -12.20 8.94 0.59
N HIS A 115 -12.13 8.99 1.90
CA HIS A 115 -10.88 8.89 2.65
C HIS A 115 -10.41 7.45 2.84
N VAL A 116 -11.26 6.45 2.56
CA VAL A 116 -10.87 5.05 2.51
C VAL A 116 -10.63 4.64 1.07
N ILE A 117 -9.46 4.10 0.81
CA ILE A 117 -9.04 3.71 -0.54
C ILE A 117 -8.86 2.20 -0.57
N PRO A 118 -9.56 1.49 -1.49
CA PRO A 118 -9.40 0.05 -1.65
C PRO A 118 -7.95 -0.32 -2.02
N PHE A 119 -7.41 -1.30 -1.31
CA PHE A 119 -6.07 -1.84 -1.57
C PHE A 119 -5.94 -2.31 -3.03
N MET A 120 -4.81 -2.05 -3.66
CA MET A 120 -4.48 -2.36 -5.06
C MET A 120 -5.47 -1.79 -6.11
N SER A 121 -6.32 -0.82 -5.73
CA SER A 121 -7.06 -0.01 -6.70
C SER A 121 -6.13 0.93 -7.46
N PHE A 122 -6.57 1.44 -8.61
CA PHE A 122 -5.83 2.48 -9.35
C PHE A 122 -5.49 3.69 -8.46
N ARG A 123 -6.44 4.12 -7.64
CA ARG A 123 -6.26 5.27 -6.73
C ARG A 123 -5.21 4.97 -5.66
N HIS A 124 -5.20 3.76 -5.08
CA HIS A 124 -4.17 3.33 -4.15
C HIS A 124 -2.78 3.38 -4.79
N ILE A 125 -2.63 2.79 -5.97
CA ILE A 125 -1.35 2.73 -6.69
C ILE A 125 -0.86 4.15 -7.00
N LEU A 126 -1.73 5.01 -7.51
CA LEU A 126 -1.40 6.41 -7.81
C LEU A 126 -0.98 7.15 -6.53
N TYR A 127 -1.75 7.01 -5.45
CA TYR A 127 -1.46 7.73 -4.21
C TYR A 127 -0.22 7.19 -3.49
N SER A 128 0.14 5.93 -3.68
CA SER A 128 1.44 5.39 -3.22
C SER A 128 2.64 6.05 -3.93
N LEU A 129 2.46 6.56 -5.15
CA LEU A 129 3.49 7.34 -5.85
C LEU A 129 3.54 8.80 -5.37
N VAL A 130 2.38 9.36 -5.05
CA VAL A 130 2.15 10.78 -4.74
C VAL A 130 2.44 11.12 -3.28
N ALA A 131 2.21 10.19 -2.36
CA ALA A 131 2.25 10.44 -0.93
C ALA A 131 3.57 11.07 -0.48
N ASN A 132 3.47 12.02 0.44
CA ASN A 132 4.63 12.64 1.09
C ASN A 132 5.02 11.89 2.37
N LEU A 133 4.05 11.22 3.00
CA LEU A 133 4.23 10.53 4.25
C LEU A 133 3.40 9.25 4.28
N TYR A 134 4.02 8.17 4.69
CA TYR A 134 3.35 6.95 5.10
C TYR A 134 3.25 6.91 6.62
N ILE A 135 2.15 6.41 7.14
CA ILE A 135 1.88 6.31 8.57
C ILE A 135 1.40 4.90 8.85
N ALA A 136 2.15 4.16 9.63
CA ALA A 136 1.83 2.76 9.91
C ALA A 136 2.44 2.30 11.23
N SER A 137 1.84 1.30 11.84
CA SER A 137 2.37 0.58 12.99
C SER A 137 3.25 -0.62 12.60
N ASP A 138 3.46 -0.83 11.30
CA ASP A 138 4.26 -1.94 10.76
C ASP A 138 5.11 -1.46 9.56
N SER A 139 5.78 -2.38 8.91
CA SER A 139 6.67 -2.11 7.79
C SER A 139 5.93 -1.49 6.59
N LYS A 140 6.54 -0.49 5.96
CA LYS A 140 6.04 0.08 4.70
C LYS A 140 5.91 -0.92 3.55
N LYS A 141 6.50 -2.09 3.66
CA LYS A 141 6.33 -3.19 2.70
C LYS A 141 4.90 -3.70 2.65
N HIS A 142 4.13 -3.53 3.72
CA HIS A 142 2.73 -3.94 3.80
C HIS A 142 1.78 -3.05 2.99
N LEU A 143 2.23 -1.87 2.55
CA LEU A 143 1.46 -0.99 1.69
C LEU A 143 1.23 -1.55 0.29
N TYR A 144 2.00 -2.54 -0.14
CA TYR A 144 1.97 -2.99 -1.53
C TYR A 144 2.17 -4.50 -1.65
N THR A 145 1.58 -5.11 -2.70
CA THR A 145 1.71 -6.55 -2.93
C THR A 145 3.15 -6.95 -3.20
N TRP A 146 3.60 -8.01 -2.56
CA TRP A 146 4.90 -8.61 -2.82
C TRP A 146 4.90 -9.33 -4.16
N ARG A 147 5.82 -8.96 -5.02
CA ARG A 147 6.08 -9.62 -6.31
C ARG A 147 7.55 -9.99 -6.41
N ALA A 148 7.80 -10.99 -7.24
CA ALA A 148 9.13 -11.54 -7.48
C ALA A 148 10.18 -10.49 -7.85
N LYS A 149 9.77 -9.41 -8.49
CA LYS A 149 10.69 -8.35 -8.93
C LYS A 149 10.22 -6.99 -8.42
N PRO A 150 11.10 -6.21 -7.79
CA PRO A 150 10.79 -4.82 -7.50
C PRO A 150 10.41 -4.09 -8.77
N ASN A 151 9.30 -3.38 -8.74
CA ASN A 151 8.87 -2.49 -9.82
C ASN A 151 9.10 -1.03 -9.43
N VAL A 152 8.80 -0.10 -10.34
CA VAL A 152 8.97 1.33 -10.12
C VAL A 152 8.20 1.79 -8.87
N ILE A 153 7.01 1.22 -8.64
CA ILE A 153 6.15 1.58 -7.51
C ILE A 153 6.75 1.11 -6.19
N SER A 154 7.14 -0.17 -6.09
CA SER A 154 7.77 -0.71 -4.88
C SER A 154 9.10 -0.03 -4.57
N ASN A 155 9.90 0.30 -5.57
CA ASN A 155 11.14 1.06 -5.42
C ASN A 155 10.86 2.48 -4.92
N ARG A 156 9.79 3.09 -5.36
CA ARG A 156 9.38 4.42 -4.87
C ARG A 156 8.91 4.34 -3.42
N ILE A 157 8.04 3.39 -3.10
CA ILE A 157 7.57 3.14 -1.72
C ILE A 157 8.75 2.97 -0.77
N SER A 158 9.79 2.23 -1.17
CA SER A 158 10.96 1.99 -0.33
C SER A 158 11.71 3.28 0.06
N LYS A 159 11.65 4.31 -0.78
CA LYS A 159 12.34 5.60 -0.61
C LYS A 159 11.52 6.64 0.15
N HIS A 160 10.22 6.43 0.33
CA HIS A 160 9.37 7.39 1.05
C HIS A 160 9.62 7.36 2.56
N ASN A 161 9.37 8.52 3.18
CA ASN A 161 9.36 8.63 4.64
C ASN A 161 8.17 7.87 5.23
N ILE A 162 8.39 7.29 6.40
CA ILE A 162 7.35 6.66 7.21
C ILE A 162 7.36 7.24 8.61
N LEU A 163 6.20 7.58 9.12
CA LEU A 163 5.95 7.79 10.54
C LEU A 163 5.53 6.44 11.12
N PHE A 164 6.40 5.87 11.93
CA PHE A 164 6.12 4.62 12.60
C PHE A 164 5.35 4.88 13.89
N LEU A 165 4.14 4.33 13.97
CA LEU A 165 3.32 4.35 15.18
C LEU A 165 3.66 3.11 16.00
N GLN A 166 4.47 3.29 17.04
CA GLN A 166 4.90 2.19 17.88
C GLN A 166 3.69 1.48 18.52
N HIS A 167 3.67 0.15 18.44
CA HIS A 167 2.81 -0.65 19.30
C HIS A 167 3.19 -0.37 20.76
N GLY A 168 2.19 -0.30 21.65
CA GLY A 168 2.43 -0.08 23.07
C GLY A 168 3.52 -1.02 23.59
N VAL A 169 4.34 -0.52 24.49
CA VAL A 169 5.39 -1.32 25.12
C VAL A 169 4.71 -2.50 25.82
N THR A 170 4.94 -3.68 25.30
CA THR A 170 4.70 -4.89 26.07
C THR A 170 5.77 -4.90 27.16
N ALA A 171 5.34 -4.57 28.37
CA ALA A 171 6.16 -4.72 29.56
C ALA A 171 6.47 -6.20 29.79
#